data_27551e66da27ac0364a3c15583419e9e
#
_entry.id   27551e66da27ac0364a3c15583419e9e
#
_cell.length_a   1.000
_cell.length_b   1.000
_cell.length_c   1.000
_cell.angle_alpha   90.00
_cell.angle_beta   90.00
_cell.angle_gamma   90.00
#
_symmetry.space_group_name_H-M   'P 1'
#
loop_
_entity.id
_entity.type
_entity.pdbx_description
1 polymer ?
#
loop_
_entity_poly.entity_id
_entity_poly.type
_entity_poly.pdbx_seq_one_letter_code
_entity_poly.pdbx_strand_id
1 'polypeptide(L)'
;MLRILRNKKTAKKIWIGLAIIIIPAFTLWGFGESKNDRQDTSSAGKIFGRNVSNLEFRNSLTAVRTKAIMQFGDKLPEIEKYLNFESQAWGRLILLAEAKTRRINVKDKEVVQEIQNAPYFQDKFGFSNKIYQEILRYALRLQPRIFEEQTRQSLILAKLYKQITKNVKLSDDLIRQEYLKTTQELNIHYIASLFSDFAAKIKPADQEIASFFDKNKAMFKEPPAKDKPARIPELAEIKDKVKDSLIKEEAKKMAENKIKECAEILKKEEFEQAAKANGLKTGQTAFFKSSGQIENLGAAEIFWNTAKKLKDQELSSIFSNEKGYYIIKLGAIKPTDEAKFAKEKQEFGQKLTSEKKSEVFGKFTEELIKKAQ
;
A
#
# COMPACT_ATOMS: atom_id res chain seq x y z
N MET A 1 -24.49 -18.61 -17.89
CA MET A 1 -24.81 -18.16 -16.54
C MET A 1 -23.90 -17.04 -16.00
N LEU A 2 -22.72 -16.82 -16.55
CA LEU A 2 -21.78 -15.77 -16.11
C LEU A 2 -22.04 -14.35 -16.65
N ARG A 3 -23.12 -14.13 -17.39
CA ARG A 3 -23.48 -12.81 -17.95
C ARG A 3 -23.88 -11.75 -16.90
N ILE A 4 -24.24 -12.16 -15.68
CA ILE A 4 -24.68 -11.25 -14.60
C ILE A 4 -23.49 -10.54 -13.95
N LEU A 5 -22.31 -11.17 -13.92
CA LEU A 5 -21.05 -10.54 -13.46
C LEU A 5 -20.51 -9.49 -14.45
N ARG A 6 -21.10 -9.40 -15.64
CA ARG A 6 -20.71 -8.45 -16.70
C ARG A 6 -21.42 -7.10 -16.63
N ASN A 7 -22.30 -6.92 -15.67
CA ASN A 7 -22.97 -5.63 -15.46
C ASN A 7 -22.03 -4.70 -14.64
N LYS A 8 -21.38 -3.78 -15.34
CA LYS A 8 -20.34 -2.86 -14.83
C LYS A 8 -20.72 -2.11 -13.54
N LYS A 9 -22.00 -1.84 -13.31
CA LYS A 9 -22.48 -1.09 -12.11
C LYS A 9 -22.56 -1.97 -10.86
N THR A 10 -22.97 -3.23 -10.99
CA THR A 10 -23.13 -4.17 -9.87
C THR A 10 -21.76 -4.80 -9.51
N ALA A 11 -20.97 -5.16 -10.51
CA ALA A 11 -19.59 -5.62 -10.34
C ALA A 11 -18.74 -4.56 -9.61
N LYS A 12 -18.87 -3.27 -9.95
CA LYS A 12 -18.09 -2.18 -9.33
C LYS A 12 -18.38 -2.04 -7.83
N LYS A 13 -19.62 -2.22 -7.38
CA LYS A 13 -19.99 -2.16 -5.95
C LYS A 13 -19.47 -3.38 -5.15
N ILE A 14 -19.51 -4.56 -5.76
CA ILE A 14 -18.98 -5.81 -5.17
C ILE A 14 -17.43 -5.75 -5.14
N TRP A 15 -16.79 -5.23 -6.19
CA TRP A 15 -15.34 -5.04 -6.27
C TRP A 15 -14.79 -4.09 -5.21
N ILE A 16 -15.51 -3.00 -4.92
CA ILE A 16 -15.11 -2.02 -3.89
C ILE A 16 -15.21 -2.64 -2.50
N GLY A 17 -16.26 -3.39 -2.18
CA GLY A 17 -16.41 -4.03 -0.87
C GLY A 17 -15.44 -5.18 -0.61
N LEU A 18 -14.98 -5.87 -1.65
CA LEU A 18 -14.11 -7.05 -1.54
C LEU A 18 -12.61 -6.74 -1.69
N ALA A 19 -12.26 -5.78 -2.54
CA ALA A 19 -10.87 -5.31 -2.67
C ALA A 19 -10.34 -4.69 -1.37
N ILE A 20 -11.22 -4.09 -0.59
CA ILE A 20 -10.92 -3.38 0.66
C ILE A 20 -10.40 -4.31 1.76
N ILE A 21 -10.81 -5.59 1.78
CA ILE A 21 -10.48 -6.51 2.88
C ILE A 21 -9.20 -7.32 2.62
N ILE A 22 -8.71 -7.41 1.38
CA ILE A 22 -7.71 -8.44 1.02
C ILE A 22 -6.36 -7.89 0.55
N ILE A 23 -6.30 -6.73 -0.08
CA ILE A 23 -5.09 -6.33 -0.81
C ILE A 23 -3.96 -5.75 0.06
N PRO A 24 -4.16 -4.94 1.11
CA PRO A 24 -3.04 -4.32 1.82
C PRO A 24 -2.32 -5.23 2.83
N ALA A 25 -3.00 -6.25 3.38
CA ALA A 25 -2.46 -6.99 4.52
C ALA A 25 -1.48 -8.12 4.17
N PHE A 26 -1.39 -8.52 2.91
CA PHE A 26 -0.72 -9.79 2.57
C PHE A 26 0.48 -9.69 1.61
N THR A 27 0.86 -8.51 1.16
CA THR A 27 1.99 -8.36 0.23
C THR A 27 3.38 -8.29 0.90
N LEU A 28 3.46 -8.20 2.21
CA LEU A 28 4.73 -7.90 2.90
C LEU A 28 5.23 -8.95 3.87
N TRP A 29 4.60 -10.13 4.03
CA TRP A 29 5.09 -11.08 5.02
C TRP A 29 5.28 -12.51 4.49
N GLY A 30 6.55 -12.85 4.30
CA GLY A 30 6.97 -14.23 4.33
C GLY A 30 6.98 -14.74 5.78
N PHE A 31 6.22 -15.78 6.08
CA PHE A 31 6.40 -16.51 7.31
C PHE A 31 7.78 -17.19 7.27
N GLY A 32 8.72 -16.64 8.04
CA GLY A 32 10.02 -17.27 8.25
C GLY A 32 9.84 -18.64 8.92
N GLU A 33 10.45 -19.65 8.35
CA GLU A 33 10.56 -20.97 8.97
C GLU A 33 11.22 -20.85 10.34
N SER A 34 10.46 -21.06 11.41
CA SER A 34 11.01 -21.37 12.72
C SER A 34 11.41 -22.84 12.72
N LYS A 35 12.71 -23.09 12.67
CA LYS A 35 13.27 -24.45 12.89
C LYS A 35 13.22 -24.80 14.37
N ASN A 36 12.81 -26.03 14.62
CA ASN A 36 12.94 -26.84 15.83
C ASN A 36 11.93 -26.59 16.96
N ASP A 37 10.77 -27.27 16.83
CA ASP A 37 10.23 -28.02 17.95
C ASP A 37 9.54 -29.27 17.40
N ARG A 38 9.64 -30.41 18.09
CA ARG A 38 9.03 -31.68 17.69
C ARG A 38 7.58 -31.45 17.34
N GLN A 39 7.24 -31.49 16.05
CA GLN A 39 5.91 -31.27 15.54
C GLN A 39 4.97 -32.33 16.13
N ASP A 40 4.06 -31.85 16.98
CA ASP A 40 2.83 -32.59 17.25
C ASP A 40 2.08 -32.66 15.90
N THR A 41 2.07 -33.85 15.28
CA THR A 41 1.56 -34.11 13.94
C THR A 41 0.06 -33.81 13.79
N SER A 42 -0.63 -33.44 14.86
CA SER A 42 -2.04 -33.07 14.92
C SER A 42 -2.30 -31.56 14.77
N SER A 43 -1.29 -30.69 14.88
CA SER A 43 -1.43 -29.23 14.87
C SER A 43 -0.82 -28.60 13.63
N ALA A 44 -1.59 -27.71 12.97
CA ALA A 44 -1.11 -26.91 11.83
C ALA A 44 -0.24 -25.71 12.28
N GLY A 45 -0.35 -25.28 13.54
CA GLY A 45 0.38 -24.15 14.11
C GLY A 45 -0.29 -23.58 15.35
N LYS A 46 0.10 -22.37 15.76
CA LYS A 46 -0.46 -21.69 16.94
C LYS A 46 -0.96 -20.27 16.58
N ILE A 47 -1.99 -19.83 17.26
CA ILE A 47 -2.52 -18.46 17.21
C ILE A 47 -2.82 -18.03 18.65
N PHE A 48 -2.23 -16.92 19.12
CA PHE A 48 -2.37 -16.42 20.49
C PHE A 48 -2.10 -17.51 21.54
N GLY A 49 -1.06 -18.32 21.34
CA GLY A 49 -0.70 -19.44 22.20
C GLY A 49 -1.60 -20.67 22.10
N ARG A 50 -2.71 -20.64 21.36
CA ARG A 50 -3.64 -21.76 21.14
C ARG A 50 -3.22 -22.58 19.92
N ASN A 51 -3.21 -23.89 20.06
CA ASN A 51 -3.02 -24.78 18.94
C ASN A 51 -4.19 -24.71 17.94
N VAL A 52 -3.86 -24.63 16.66
CA VAL A 52 -4.80 -24.71 15.53
C VAL A 52 -4.70 -26.12 14.95
N SER A 53 -5.82 -26.84 14.92
CA SER A 53 -5.82 -28.20 14.32
C SER A 53 -5.70 -28.14 12.80
N ASN A 54 -5.20 -29.22 12.21
CA ASN A 54 -5.14 -29.38 10.75
C ASN A 54 -6.52 -29.26 10.09
N LEU A 55 -7.58 -29.67 10.77
CA LEU A 55 -8.96 -29.53 10.28
C LEU A 55 -9.40 -28.07 10.26
N GLU A 56 -9.11 -27.32 11.33
CA GLU A 56 -9.44 -25.89 11.43
C GLU A 56 -8.72 -25.08 10.34
N PHE A 57 -7.44 -25.35 10.12
CA PHE A 57 -6.68 -24.72 9.05
C PHE A 57 -7.21 -25.06 7.66
N ARG A 58 -7.49 -26.33 7.37
CA ARG A 58 -8.06 -26.75 6.09
C ARG A 58 -9.43 -26.14 5.83
N ASN A 59 -10.28 -26.01 6.84
CA ASN A 59 -11.57 -25.34 6.71
C ASN A 59 -11.40 -23.85 6.37
N SER A 60 -10.44 -23.18 6.99
CA SER A 60 -10.10 -21.79 6.67
C SER A 60 -9.55 -21.65 5.25
N LEU A 61 -8.66 -22.55 4.83
CA LEU A 61 -8.11 -22.58 3.47
C LEU A 61 -9.21 -22.80 2.42
N THR A 62 -10.12 -23.73 2.70
CA THR A 62 -11.30 -23.98 1.84
C THR A 62 -12.17 -22.74 1.74
N ALA A 63 -12.43 -22.03 2.84
CA ALA A 63 -13.21 -20.79 2.81
C ALA A 63 -12.55 -19.68 1.99
N VAL A 64 -11.22 -19.54 2.06
CA VAL A 64 -10.46 -18.60 1.24
C VAL A 64 -10.55 -18.97 -0.24
N ARG A 65 -10.38 -20.24 -0.59
CA ARG A 65 -10.52 -20.73 -1.98
C ARG A 65 -11.93 -20.56 -2.51
N THR A 66 -12.95 -20.92 -1.73
CA THR A 66 -14.36 -20.69 -2.09
C THR A 66 -14.60 -19.24 -2.44
N LYS A 67 -14.12 -18.32 -1.60
CA LYS A 67 -14.23 -16.88 -1.86
C LYS A 67 -13.53 -16.47 -3.15
N ALA A 68 -12.33 -16.98 -3.41
CA ALA A 68 -11.59 -16.71 -4.64
C ALA A 68 -12.32 -17.24 -5.89
N ILE A 69 -12.87 -18.46 -5.85
CA ILE A 69 -13.69 -19.00 -6.93
C ILE A 69 -14.89 -18.11 -7.21
N MET A 70 -15.62 -17.71 -6.18
CA MET A 70 -16.79 -16.83 -6.32
C MET A 70 -16.43 -15.44 -6.85
N GLN A 71 -15.25 -14.93 -6.51
CA GLN A 71 -14.79 -13.61 -6.91
C GLN A 71 -14.24 -13.57 -8.33
N PHE A 72 -13.42 -14.54 -8.70
CA PHE A 72 -12.65 -14.53 -9.94
C PHE A 72 -13.20 -15.49 -11.01
N GLY A 73 -14.00 -16.49 -10.60
CA GLY A 73 -14.58 -17.47 -11.53
C GLY A 73 -13.52 -18.11 -12.42
N ASP A 74 -13.77 -18.10 -13.72
CA ASP A 74 -12.89 -18.71 -14.73
C ASP A 74 -11.49 -18.06 -14.82
N LYS A 75 -11.30 -16.86 -14.25
CA LYS A 75 -9.99 -16.17 -14.22
C LYS A 75 -9.11 -16.61 -13.06
N LEU A 76 -9.63 -17.38 -12.12
CA LEU A 76 -8.86 -17.80 -10.96
C LEU A 76 -7.56 -18.54 -11.32
N PRO A 77 -7.51 -19.49 -12.28
CA PRO A 77 -6.27 -20.16 -12.64
C PRO A 77 -5.16 -19.25 -13.13
N GLU A 78 -5.49 -18.13 -13.77
CA GLU A 78 -4.51 -17.16 -14.28
C GLU A 78 -3.81 -16.38 -13.16
N ILE A 79 -4.53 -16.14 -12.06
CA ILE A 79 -4.07 -15.31 -10.94
C ILE A 79 -3.73 -16.11 -9.68
N GLU A 80 -4.05 -17.40 -9.63
CA GLU A 80 -3.86 -18.24 -8.44
C GLU A 80 -2.41 -18.23 -7.96
N LYS A 81 -1.45 -18.22 -8.89
CA LYS A 81 0.00 -18.16 -8.57
C LYS A 81 0.43 -16.89 -7.82
N TYR A 82 -0.38 -15.83 -7.87
CA TYR A 82 -0.14 -14.58 -7.15
C TYR A 82 -0.89 -14.51 -5.82
N LEU A 83 -1.76 -15.49 -5.54
CA LEU A 83 -2.58 -15.54 -4.34
C LEU A 83 -1.96 -16.48 -3.32
N ASN A 84 -1.48 -15.93 -2.20
CA ASN A 84 -1.02 -16.77 -1.08
C ASN A 84 -2.22 -17.19 -0.23
N PHE A 85 -2.86 -18.30 -0.59
CA PHE A 85 -4.03 -18.81 0.11
C PHE A 85 -3.73 -19.25 1.54
N GLU A 86 -2.54 -19.77 1.81
CA GLU A 86 -2.15 -20.22 3.16
C GLU A 86 -2.04 -19.02 4.11
N SER A 87 -1.35 -17.98 3.69
CA SER A 87 -1.26 -16.73 4.47
C SER A 87 -2.64 -16.12 4.72
N GLN A 88 -3.51 -16.12 3.71
CA GLN A 88 -4.90 -15.64 3.86
C GLN A 88 -5.71 -16.51 4.83
N ALA A 89 -5.49 -17.84 4.82
CA ALA A 89 -6.17 -18.74 5.74
C ALA A 89 -5.74 -18.50 7.20
N TRP A 90 -4.45 -18.27 7.45
CA TRP A 90 -3.94 -17.90 8.77
C TRP A 90 -4.50 -16.54 9.22
N GLY A 91 -4.46 -15.53 8.38
CA GLY A 91 -5.04 -14.21 8.66
C GLY A 91 -6.52 -14.28 8.99
N ARG A 92 -7.28 -15.11 8.26
CA ARG A 92 -8.70 -15.37 8.55
C ARG A 92 -8.90 -15.95 9.95
N LEU A 93 -8.11 -16.94 10.35
CA LEU A 93 -8.19 -17.57 11.67
C LEU A 93 -7.86 -16.57 12.78
N ILE A 94 -6.83 -15.76 12.61
CA ILE A 94 -6.44 -14.70 13.55
C ILE A 94 -7.58 -13.70 13.74
N LEU A 95 -8.18 -13.23 12.64
CA LEU A 95 -9.31 -12.28 12.70
C LEU A 95 -10.56 -12.89 13.33
N LEU A 96 -10.84 -14.18 13.08
CA LEU A 96 -11.96 -14.89 13.73
C LEU A 96 -11.73 -15.08 15.22
N ALA A 97 -10.49 -15.37 15.64
CA ALA A 97 -10.14 -15.45 17.06
C ALA A 97 -10.35 -14.09 17.76
N GLU A 98 -9.92 -12.99 17.14
CA GLU A 98 -10.16 -11.63 17.63
C GLU A 98 -11.66 -11.30 17.70
N ALA A 99 -12.42 -11.64 16.66
CA ALA A 99 -13.87 -11.44 16.64
C ALA A 99 -14.57 -12.20 17.78
N LYS A 100 -14.11 -13.41 18.09
CA LYS A 100 -14.59 -14.21 19.24
C LYS A 100 -14.29 -13.51 20.57
N THR A 101 -13.08 -12.99 20.76
CA THR A 101 -12.69 -12.21 21.95
C THR A 101 -13.60 -10.99 22.12
N ARG A 102 -13.98 -10.34 21.03
CA ARG A 102 -14.92 -9.21 21.01
C ARG A 102 -16.39 -9.62 21.10
N ARG A 103 -16.69 -10.91 21.24
CA ARG A 103 -18.05 -11.47 21.33
C ARG A 103 -18.93 -11.09 20.13
N ILE A 104 -18.31 -10.97 18.93
CA ILE A 104 -19.04 -10.73 17.69
C ILE A 104 -19.69 -12.03 17.26
N ASN A 105 -21.01 -11.99 17.08
CA ASN A 105 -21.79 -13.14 16.64
C ASN A 105 -22.73 -12.78 15.48
N VAL A 106 -23.21 -13.82 14.79
CA VAL A 106 -24.14 -13.74 13.66
C VAL A 106 -25.25 -14.78 13.88
N LYS A 107 -26.50 -14.33 13.78
CA LYS A 107 -27.68 -15.19 13.91
C LYS A 107 -27.96 -15.94 12.60
N ASP A 108 -28.60 -17.08 12.67
CA ASP A 108 -28.97 -17.89 11.48
C ASP A 108 -29.76 -17.09 10.46
N LYS A 109 -30.69 -16.24 10.92
CA LYS A 109 -31.46 -15.37 10.04
C LYS A 109 -30.59 -14.46 9.17
N GLU A 110 -29.47 -13.96 9.70
CA GLU A 110 -28.55 -13.11 8.93
C GLU A 110 -27.82 -13.92 7.85
N VAL A 111 -27.45 -15.17 8.15
CA VAL A 111 -26.83 -16.08 7.18
C VAL A 111 -27.80 -16.41 6.04
N VAL A 112 -29.04 -16.74 6.40
CA VAL A 112 -30.10 -17.02 5.39
C VAL A 112 -30.33 -15.81 4.50
N GLN A 113 -30.46 -14.61 5.09
CA GLN A 113 -30.65 -13.37 4.34
C GLN A 113 -29.48 -13.07 3.40
N GLU A 114 -28.23 -13.26 3.86
CA GLU A 114 -27.05 -13.04 3.03
C GLU A 114 -27.03 -13.97 1.83
N ILE A 115 -27.32 -15.26 2.04
CA ILE A 115 -27.38 -16.27 0.96
C ILE A 115 -28.53 -15.94 0.00
N GLN A 116 -29.70 -15.63 0.52
CA GLN A 116 -30.87 -15.33 -0.33
C GLN A 116 -30.70 -14.04 -1.14
N ASN A 117 -30.01 -13.04 -0.60
CA ASN A 117 -29.75 -11.78 -1.30
C ASN A 117 -28.56 -11.85 -2.26
N ALA A 118 -27.79 -12.92 -2.27
CA ALA A 118 -26.62 -13.05 -3.12
C ALA A 118 -27.02 -13.19 -4.60
N PRO A 119 -26.59 -12.28 -5.49
CA PRO A 119 -27.07 -12.21 -6.89
C PRO A 119 -26.82 -13.48 -7.71
N TYR A 120 -25.79 -14.25 -7.35
CA TYR A 120 -25.44 -15.48 -8.06
C TYR A 120 -26.34 -16.68 -7.72
N PHE A 121 -27.18 -16.58 -6.68
CA PHE A 121 -28.19 -17.58 -6.32
C PHE A 121 -29.60 -17.17 -6.72
N GLN A 122 -29.74 -16.11 -7.50
CA GLN A 122 -31.04 -15.58 -7.91
C GLN A 122 -31.34 -15.91 -9.39
N ASP A 123 -32.58 -16.10 -9.67
CA ASP A 123 -33.19 -16.07 -11.02
C ASP A 123 -34.09 -14.82 -11.17
N LYS A 124 -34.93 -14.82 -12.19
CA LYS A 124 -35.87 -13.71 -12.45
C LYS A 124 -36.97 -13.55 -11.37
N PHE A 125 -37.14 -14.53 -10.51
CA PHE A 125 -38.13 -14.52 -9.42
C PHE A 125 -37.54 -14.35 -8.04
N GLY A 126 -36.22 -14.19 -7.93
CA GLY A 126 -35.49 -14.06 -6.67
C GLY A 126 -34.60 -15.26 -6.36
N PHE A 127 -34.44 -15.60 -5.08
CA PHE A 127 -33.59 -16.72 -4.67
C PHE A 127 -34.09 -18.06 -5.24
N SER A 128 -33.17 -18.79 -5.86
CA SER A 128 -33.45 -20.11 -6.44
C SER A 128 -32.65 -21.20 -5.72
N ASN A 129 -33.34 -22.03 -4.94
CA ASN A 129 -32.72 -23.18 -4.28
C ASN A 129 -32.03 -24.13 -5.25
N LYS A 130 -32.57 -24.27 -6.46
CA LYS A 130 -31.97 -25.10 -7.52
C LYS A 130 -30.61 -24.56 -7.93
N ILE A 131 -30.50 -23.25 -8.23
CA ILE A 131 -29.23 -22.60 -8.57
C ILE A 131 -28.23 -22.69 -7.42
N TYR A 132 -28.70 -22.46 -6.19
CA TYR A 132 -27.88 -22.60 -4.98
C TYR A 132 -27.26 -23.99 -4.87
N GLN A 133 -28.08 -25.06 -4.98
CA GLN A 133 -27.60 -26.44 -4.90
C GLN A 133 -26.65 -26.80 -6.06
N GLU A 134 -26.93 -26.34 -7.26
CA GLU A 134 -26.07 -26.57 -8.44
C GLU A 134 -24.71 -25.91 -8.29
N ILE A 135 -24.67 -24.66 -7.86
CA ILE A 135 -23.39 -23.93 -7.64
C ILE A 135 -22.58 -24.60 -6.55
N LEU A 136 -23.19 -24.94 -5.41
CA LEU A 136 -22.49 -25.64 -4.34
C LEU A 136 -21.91 -26.97 -4.78
N ARG A 137 -22.70 -27.77 -5.50
CA ARG A 137 -22.32 -29.11 -5.90
C ARG A 137 -21.27 -29.14 -7.01
N TYR A 138 -21.46 -28.34 -8.05
CA TYR A 138 -20.65 -28.45 -9.28
C TYR A 138 -19.50 -27.42 -9.33
N ALA A 139 -19.74 -26.18 -8.90
CA ALA A 139 -18.71 -25.14 -8.96
C ALA A 139 -17.83 -25.11 -7.70
N LEU A 140 -18.42 -25.19 -6.51
CA LEU A 140 -17.70 -25.08 -5.25
C LEU A 140 -17.33 -26.44 -4.64
N ARG A 141 -18.03 -27.50 -4.99
CA ARG A 141 -17.90 -28.86 -4.44
C ARG A 141 -18.01 -28.88 -2.91
N LEU A 142 -18.98 -28.13 -2.40
CA LEU A 142 -19.24 -27.97 -0.96
C LEU A 142 -20.62 -28.47 -0.58
N GLN A 143 -20.71 -28.97 0.66
CA GLN A 143 -22.01 -29.21 1.29
C GLN A 143 -22.63 -27.87 1.75
N PRO A 144 -23.96 -27.72 1.70
CA PRO A 144 -24.67 -26.51 2.14
C PRO A 144 -24.25 -26.04 3.53
N ARG A 145 -24.20 -26.95 4.50
CA ARG A 145 -23.81 -26.64 5.89
C ARG A 145 -22.39 -26.01 5.99
N ILE A 146 -21.44 -26.47 5.16
CA ILE A 146 -20.09 -25.93 5.15
C ILE A 146 -20.11 -24.51 4.57
N PHE A 147 -20.85 -24.29 3.49
CA PHE A 147 -20.99 -22.98 2.87
C PHE A 147 -21.71 -21.97 3.79
N GLU A 148 -22.77 -22.40 4.46
CA GLU A 148 -23.50 -21.60 5.47
C GLU A 148 -22.60 -21.16 6.61
N GLU A 149 -21.74 -22.07 7.11
CA GLU A 149 -20.76 -21.74 8.15
C GLU A 149 -19.68 -20.78 7.64
N GLN A 150 -19.18 -20.96 6.41
CA GLN A 150 -18.25 -20.01 5.78
C GLN A 150 -18.87 -18.62 5.61
N THR A 151 -20.17 -18.56 5.27
CA THR A 151 -20.96 -17.33 5.17
C THR A 151 -21.10 -16.68 6.54
N ARG A 152 -21.43 -17.45 7.58
CA ARG A 152 -21.48 -16.97 8.98
C ARG A 152 -20.17 -16.31 9.39
N GLN A 153 -19.07 -16.99 9.17
CA GLN A 153 -17.74 -16.47 9.51
C GLN A 153 -17.39 -15.22 8.69
N SER A 154 -17.80 -15.15 7.44
CA SER A 154 -17.60 -13.96 6.61
C SER A 154 -18.40 -12.76 7.14
N LEU A 155 -19.63 -12.97 7.60
CA LEU A 155 -20.44 -11.94 8.25
C LEU A 155 -19.84 -11.50 9.60
N ILE A 156 -19.26 -12.42 10.38
CA ILE A 156 -18.53 -12.08 11.61
C ILE A 156 -17.36 -11.14 11.28
N LEU A 157 -16.57 -11.47 10.27
CA LEU A 157 -15.45 -10.62 9.83
C LEU A 157 -15.93 -9.26 9.30
N ALA A 158 -17.05 -9.22 8.58
CA ALA A 158 -17.66 -7.96 8.13
C ALA A 158 -18.10 -7.08 9.32
N LYS A 159 -18.67 -7.69 10.38
CA LYS A 159 -19.00 -6.98 11.62
C LYS A 159 -17.76 -6.49 12.37
N LEU A 160 -16.69 -7.29 12.41
CA LEU A 160 -15.39 -6.87 12.96
C LEU A 160 -14.84 -5.65 12.21
N TYR A 161 -14.80 -5.71 10.89
CA TYR A 161 -14.40 -4.59 10.05
C TYR A 161 -15.21 -3.32 10.37
N LYS A 162 -16.54 -3.45 10.40
CA LYS A 162 -17.45 -2.33 10.73
C LYS A 162 -17.16 -1.76 12.12
N GLN A 163 -16.89 -2.61 13.11
CA GLN A 163 -16.58 -2.19 14.47
C GLN A 163 -15.26 -1.44 14.57
N ILE A 164 -14.20 -1.97 13.93
CA ILE A 164 -12.87 -1.34 13.94
C ILE A 164 -12.89 0.00 13.20
N THR A 165 -13.64 0.08 12.11
CA THR A 165 -13.67 1.27 11.24
C THR A 165 -14.81 2.25 11.56
N LYS A 166 -15.59 2.03 12.61
CA LYS A 166 -16.79 2.83 12.93
C LYS A 166 -16.51 4.32 13.13
N ASN A 167 -15.33 4.65 13.63
CA ASN A 167 -14.93 6.02 13.93
C ASN A 167 -14.29 6.75 12.72
N VAL A 168 -14.11 6.07 11.60
CA VAL A 168 -13.59 6.70 10.37
C VAL A 168 -14.69 7.53 9.74
N LYS A 169 -14.63 8.83 10.02
CA LYS A 169 -15.50 9.85 9.41
C LYS A 169 -14.61 10.92 8.80
N LEU A 170 -14.92 11.34 7.60
CA LEU A 170 -14.22 12.41 6.91
C LEU A 170 -15.06 13.68 6.95
N SER A 171 -14.43 14.81 7.28
CA SER A 171 -15.05 16.11 7.15
C SER A 171 -15.11 16.53 5.67
N ASP A 172 -16.05 17.40 5.34
CA ASP A 172 -16.15 17.99 4.01
C ASP A 172 -14.85 18.70 3.59
N ASP A 173 -14.18 19.35 4.54
CA ASP A 173 -12.90 20.03 4.30
C ASP A 173 -11.81 19.03 3.93
N LEU A 174 -11.73 17.88 4.62
CA LEU A 174 -10.75 16.86 4.28
C LEU A 174 -11.04 16.24 2.91
N ILE A 175 -12.32 15.98 2.60
CA ILE A 175 -12.73 15.51 1.27
C ILE A 175 -12.31 16.52 0.20
N ARG A 176 -12.51 17.82 0.43
CA ARG A 176 -12.11 18.87 -0.48
C ARG A 176 -10.58 18.94 -0.64
N GLN A 177 -9.84 18.89 0.45
CA GLN A 177 -8.37 18.89 0.42
C GLN A 177 -7.80 17.73 -0.39
N GLU A 178 -8.30 16.51 -0.15
CA GLU A 178 -7.86 15.33 -0.90
C GLU A 178 -8.29 15.37 -2.37
N TYR A 179 -9.48 15.92 -2.67
CA TYR A 179 -9.91 16.15 -4.05
C TYR A 179 -8.97 17.12 -4.77
N LEU A 180 -8.60 18.23 -4.11
CA LEU A 180 -7.67 19.20 -4.67
C LEU A 180 -6.29 18.59 -4.95
N LYS A 181 -5.77 17.74 -4.08
CA LYS A 181 -4.50 17.02 -4.32
C LYS A 181 -4.53 16.24 -5.64
N THR A 182 -5.67 15.64 -5.99
CA THR A 182 -5.77 14.79 -7.17
C THR A 182 -6.15 15.53 -8.45
N THR A 183 -6.77 16.70 -8.33
CA THR A 183 -7.37 17.41 -9.48
C THR A 183 -6.75 18.77 -9.76
N GLN A 184 -6.33 19.50 -8.72
CA GLN A 184 -5.79 20.84 -8.87
C GLN A 184 -4.39 20.79 -9.47
N GLU A 185 -4.17 21.66 -10.43
CA GLU A 185 -2.87 21.84 -11.08
C GLU A 185 -2.21 23.14 -10.60
N LEU A 186 -0.93 23.06 -10.35
CA LEU A 186 -0.08 24.22 -10.07
C LEU A 186 1.25 24.08 -10.80
N ASN A 187 1.96 25.19 -10.94
CA ASN A 187 3.36 25.17 -11.35
C ASN A 187 4.22 25.89 -10.31
N ILE A 188 5.51 25.62 -10.35
CA ILE A 188 6.50 26.17 -9.43
C ILE A 188 7.71 26.69 -10.19
N HIS A 189 8.36 27.68 -9.60
CA HIS A 189 9.75 27.97 -9.87
C HIS A 189 10.60 27.17 -8.89
N TYR A 190 11.71 26.62 -9.34
CA TYR A 190 12.59 25.79 -8.51
C TYR A 190 14.05 26.12 -8.66
N ILE A 191 14.80 25.92 -7.58
CA ILE A 191 16.26 25.74 -7.58
C ILE A 191 16.50 24.31 -7.17
N ALA A 192 17.33 23.61 -7.93
CA ALA A 192 17.65 22.21 -7.74
C ALA A 192 19.14 21.97 -7.62
N SER A 193 19.55 21.30 -6.56
CA SER A 193 20.88 20.76 -6.35
C SER A 193 20.80 19.24 -6.55
N LEU A 194 20.98 18.77 -7.81
CA LEU A 194 20.77 17.37 -8.17
C LEU A 194 21.99 16.52 -7.81
N PHE A 195 21.78 15.36 -7.21
CA PHE A 195 22.86 14.42 -6.86
C PHE A 195 23.67 13.98 -8.09
N SER A 196 23.01 13.81 -9.25
CA SER A 196 23.68 13.43 -10.52
C SER A 196 24.74 14.45 -10.97
N ASP A 197 24.52 15.76 -10.71
CA ASP A 197 25.42 16.80 -11.16
C ASP A 197 26.75 16.80 -10.38
N PHE A 198 26.72 16.26 -9.15
CA PHE A 198 27.89 16.07 -8.31
C PHE A 198 28.51 14.69 -8.48
N ALA A 199 27.71 13.64 -8.57
CA ALA A 199 28.18 12.26 -8.75
C ALA A 199 29.12 12.12 -9.97
N ALA A 200 28.81 12.80 -11.06
CA ALA A 200 29.66 12.80 -12.27
C ALA A 200 31.07 13.37 -12.06
N LYS A 201 31.27 14.16 -11.03
CA LYS A 201 32.56 14.83 -10.70
C LYS A 201 33.40 14.06 -9.70
N ILE A 202 32.81 13.07 -9.00
CA ILE A 202 33.47 12.31 -7.94
C ILE A 202 34.17 11.10 -8.54
N LYS A 203 35.48 11.01 -8.31
CA LYS A 203 36.33 9.90 -8.75
C LYS A 203 37.13 9.39 -7.54
N PRO A 204 36.53 8.54 -6.70
CA PRO A 204 37.20 8.11 -5.48
C PRO A 204 38.40 7.21 -5.77
N ALA A 205 39.48 7.40 -5.02
CA ALA A 205 40.64 6.53 -5.04
C ALA A 205 40.34 5.18 -4.35
N ASP A 206 41.09 4.14 -4.70
CA ASP A 206 40.91 2.80 -4.11
C ASP A 206 41.03 2.81 -2.57
N GLN A 207 41.89 3.66 -2.02
CA GLN A 207 42.06 3.82 -0.58
C GLN A 207 40.81 4.41 0.09
N GLU A 208 40.12 5.35 -0.57
CA GLU A 208 38.86 5.93 -0.09
C GLU A 208 37.72 4.91 -0.10
N ILE A 209 37.66 4.10 -1.17
CA ILE A 209 36.70 3.00 -1.29
C ILE A 209 36.90 1.98 -0.15
N ALA A 210 38.16 1.61 0.13
CA ALA A 210 38.48 0.68 1.22
C ALA A 210 38.11 1.26 2.58
N SER A 211 38.47 2.53 2.83
CA SER A 211 38.14 3.21 4.07
C SER A 211 36.62 3.35 4.29
N PHE A 212 35.88 3.63 3.21
CA PHE A 212 34.41 3.70 3.26
C PHE A 212 33.79 2.34 3.58
N PHE A 213 34.28 1.27 2.94
CA PHE A 213 33.82 -0.08 3.23
C PHE A 213 34.05 -0.45 4.70
N ASP A 214 35.27 -0.20 5.22
CA ASP A 214 35.62 -0.54 6.61
C ASP A 214 34.71 0.16 7.63
N LYS A 215 34.39 1.43 7.38
CA LYS A 215 33.49 2.22 8.25
C LYS A 215 32.03 1.80 8.14
N ASN A 216 31.61 1.21 7.00
CA ASN A 216 30.22 0.95 6.68
C ASN A 216 29.92 -0.54 6.41
N LYS A 217 30.72 -1.47 6.92
CA LYS A 217 30.58 -2.92 6.72
C LYS A 217 29.15 -3.44 6.92
N ALA A 218 28.43 -2.88 7.90
CA ALA A 218 27.05 -3.28 8.19
C ALA A 218 26.07 -3.01 7.02
N MET A 219 26.31 -1.95 6.22
CA MET A 219 25.47 -1.64 5.04
C MET A 219 25.55 -2.70 3.93
N PHE A 220 26.64 -3.46 3.92
CA PHE A 220 26.92 -4.45 2.86
C PHE A 220 26.63 -5.87 3.31
N LYS A 221 26.03 -6.06 4.49
CA LYS A 221 25.66 -7.38 5.00
C LYS A 221 24.58 -7.98 4.09
N GLU A 222 24.86 -9.16 3.54
CA GLU A 222 23.90 -9.95 2.78
C GLU A 222 22.98 -10.73 3.72
N PRO A 223 21.66 -10.74 3.46
CA PRO A 223 20.74 -11.56 4.23
C PRO A 223 21.03 -13.05 4.01
N PRO A 224 20.63 -13.94 4.95
CA PRO A 224 20.76 -15.38 4.77
C PRO A 224 19.97 -15.81 3.52
N ALA A 225 20.60 -16.57 2.63
CA ALA A 225 19.96 -17.24 1.49
C ALA A 225 19.84 -18.75 1.79
N LYS A 226 19.05 -19.47 0.96
CA LYS A 226 18.65 -20.88 1.09
C LYS A 226 19.88 -21.76 1.27
N ASP A 227 20.79 -21.84 1.89
CA ASP A 227 22.01 -22.61 2.15
C ASP A 227 23.26 -21.76 2.48
N LYS A 228 23.08 -20.44 2.71
CA LYS A 228 24.19 -19.56 3.09
C LYS A 228 23.81 -18.70 4.30
N PRO A 229 24.62 -18.69 5.37
CA PRO A 229 24.42 -17.77 6.48
C PRO A 229 24.58 -16.32 6.04
N ALA A 230 24.01 -15.39 6.81
CA ALA A 230 24.24 -13.96 6.60
C ALA A 230 25.75 -13.69 6.69
N ARG A 231 26.32 -13.01 5.69
CA ARG A 231 27.74 -12.67 5.63
C ARG A 231 27.95 -11.20 5.24
N ILE A 232 29.12 -10.68 5.55
CA ILE A 232 29.64 -9.46 4.95
C ILE A 232 30.61 -9.91 3.85
N PRO A 233 30.34 -9.58 2.54
CA PRO A 233 31.24 -9.91 1.45
C PRO A 233 32.61 -9.24 1.61
N GLU A 234 33.64 -9.80 1.03
CA GLU A 234 34.93 -9.12 0.94
C GLU A 234 34.86 -7.93 -0.03
N LEU A 235 35.68 -6.90 0.23
CA LEU A 235 35.69 -5.69 -0.61
C LEU A 235 35.91 -6.02 -2.10
N ALA A 236 36.75 -7.01 -2.40
CA ALA A 236 37.05 -7.42 -3.79
C ALA A 236 35.78 -7.91 -4.53
N GLU A 237 34.85 -8.56 -3.82
CA GLU A 237 33.61 -9.08 -4.41
C GLU A 237 32.59 -7.97 -4.74
N ILE A 238 32.62 -6.85 -4.02
CA ILE A 238 31.60 -5.81 -4.10
C ILE A 238 32.19 -4.40 -4.31
N LYS A 239 33.42 -4.29 -4.81
CA LYS A 239 34.14 -3.02 -4.95
C LYS A 239 33.34 -1.95 -5.70
N ASP A 240 32.69 -2.32 -6.79
CA ASP A 240 31.87 -1.39 -7.59
C ASP A 240 30.65 -0.91 -6.80
N LYS A 241 29.97 -1.80 -6.07
CA LYS A 241 28.84 -1.44 -5.21
C LYS A 241 29.26 -0.51 -4.08
N VAL A 242 30.43 -0.71 -3.50
CA VAL A 242 30.99 0.16 -2.46
C VAL A 242 31.33 1.53 -3.04
N LYS A 243 31.98 1.56 -4.21
CA LYS A 243 32.29 2.77 -4.97
C LYS A 243 31.04 3.58 -5.29
N ASP A 244 30.01 2.95 -5.83
CA ASP A 244 28.74 3.62 -6.14
C ASP A 244 28.07 4.20 -4.89
N SER A 245 28.13 3.46 -3.77
CA SER A 245 27.59 3.92 -2.49
C SER A 245 28.35 5.13 -1.93
N LEU A 246 29.69 5.14 -2.04
CA LEU A 246 30.55 6.25 -1.67
C LEU A 246 30.26 7.48 -2.53
N ILE A 247 30.23 7.32 -3.87
CA ILE A 247 29.89 8.41 -4.80
C ILE A 247 28.52 9.01 -4.46
N LYS A 248 27.53 8.17 -4.19
CA LYS A 248 26.18 8.61 -3.83
C LYS A 248 26.15 9.40 -2.51
N GLU A 249 26.90 8.96 -1.51
CA GLU A 249 26.96 9.65 -0.22
C GLU A 249 27.67 11.00 -0.35
N GLU A 250 28.80 11.05 -1.03
CA GLU A 250 29.55 12.30 -1.26
C GLU A 250 28.76 13.28 -2.13
N ALA A 251 28.14 12.80 -3.23
CA ALA A 251 27.30 13.64 -4.07
C ALA A 251 26.15 14.26 -3.27
N LYS A 252 25.56 13.50 -2.37
CA LYS A 252 24.49 14.00 -1.48
C LYS A 252 24.98 15.08 -0.54
N LYS A 253 26.17 14.90 0.09
CA LYS A 253 26.77 15.91 0.97
C LYS A 253 27.13 17.19 0.18
N MET A 254 27.73 17.06 -1.01
CA MET A 254 28.05 18.20 -1.86
C MET A 254 26.78 18.96 -2.28
N ALA A 255 25.75 18.26 -2.69
CA ALA A 255 24.47 18.85 -3.08
C ALA A 255 23.80 19.58 -1.91
N GLU A 256 23.84 19.00 -0.71
CA GLU A 256 23.31 19.60 0.51
C GLU A 256 24.03 20.90 0.87
N ASN A 257 25.35 20.90 0.81
CA ASN A 257 26.15 22.11 1.10
C ASN A 257 25.84 23.21 0.08
N LYS A 258 25.77 22.88 -1.19
CA LYS A 258 25.48 23.86 -2.26
C LYS A 258 24.09 24.49 -2.14
N ILE A 259 23.06 23.72 -1.82
CA ILE A 259 21.71 24.28 -1.65
C ILE A 259 21.64 25.14 -0.37
N LYS A 260 22.40 24.82 0.69
CA LYS A 260 22.52 25.64 1.90
C LYS A 260 23.22 26.97 1.61
N GLU A 261 24.34 26.95 0.87
CA GLU A 261 25.03 28.16 0.42
C GLU A 261 24.07 29.06 -0.39
N CYS A 262 23.33 28.46 -1.32
CA CYS A 262 22.33 29.16 -2.11
C CYS A 262 21.24 29.78 -1.24
N ALA A 263 20.73 29.05 -0.24
CA ALA A 263 19.72 29.56 0.67
C ALA A 263 20.16 30.79 1.48
N GLU A 264 21.44 30.89 1.83
CA GLU A 264 22.01 32.09 2.50
C GLU A 264 22.05 33.27 1.53
N ILE A 265 22.39 33.06 0.27
CA ILE A 265 22.45 34.11 -0.75
C ILE A 265 21.03 34.61 -1.06
N LEU A 266 20.01 33.72 -1.11
CA LEU A 266 18.60 34.06 -1.33
C LEU A 266 18.02 35.05 -0.32
N LYS A 267 18.67 35.28 0.80
CA LYS A 267 18.29 36.34 1.75
C LYS A 267 18.60 37.73 1.25
N LYS A 268 19.45 37.88 0.24
CA LYS A 268 19.97 39.15 -0.25
C LYS A 268 19.82 39.33 -1.76
N GLU A 269 19.68 38.26 -2.51
CA GLU A 269 19.66 38.28 -3.97
C GLU A 269 18.38 37.61 -4.52
N GLU A 270 18.07 37.95 -5.77
CA GLU A 270 16.97 37.37 -6.52
C GLU A 270 17.15 35.87 -6.77
N PHE A 271 16.02 35.16 -6.92
CA PHE A 271 15.94 33.69 -6.98
C PHE A 271 16.87 33.09 -8.06
N GLU A 272 16.85 33.64 -9.27
CA GLU A 272 17.66 33.12 -10.38
C GLU A 272 19.15 33.48 -10.23
N GLN A 273 19.46 34.65 -9.68
CA GLN A 273 20.83 35.10 -9.44
C GLN A 273 21.52 34.24 -8.38
N ALA A 274 20.84 33.97 -7.28
CA ALA A 274 21.34 33.08 -6.21
C ALA A 274 21.62 31.67 -6.73
N ALA A 275 20.74 31.09 -7.58
CA ALA A 275 20.96 29.79 -8.20
C ALA A 275 22.19 29.80 -9.09
N LYS A 276 22.34 30.82 -9.95
CA LYS A 276 23.44 30.96 -10.90
C LYS A 276 24.78 31.13 -10.19
N ALA A 277 24.83 31.96 -9.12
CA ALA A 277 26.03 32.15 -8.31
C ALA A 277 26.56 30.85 -7.68
N ASN A 278 25.67 29.90 -7.39
CA ASN A 278 26.03 28.58 -6.85
C ASN A 278 26.18 27.48 -7.92
N GLY A 279 25.97 27.78 -9.20
CA GLY A 279 26.00 26.80 -10.28
C GLY A 279 24.88 25.75 -10.19
N LEU A 280 23.74 26.13 -9.56
CA LEU A 280 22.58 25.27 -9.38
C LEU A 280 21.60 25.43 -10.55
N LYS A 281 20.84 24.36 -10.83
CA LYS A 281 19.80 24.40 -11.85
C LYS A 281 18.59 25.16 -11.32
N THR A 282 18.01 26.00 -12.16
CA THR A 282 16.76 26.71 -11.90
C THR A 282 15.84 26.61 -13.09
N GLY A 283 14.56 26.75 -12.88
CA GLY A 283 13.56 26.72 -13.94
C GLY A 283 12.13 26.83 -13.40
N GLN A 284 11.19 26.79 -14.33
CA GLN A 284 9.75 26.74 -14.04
C GLN A 284 9.19 25.43 -14.59
N THR A 285 8.32 24.78 -13.83
CA THR A 285 7.67 23.56 -14.29
C THR A 285 6.47 23.88 -15.18
N ALA A 286 6.06 22.94 -16.03
CA ALA A 286 4.71 22.90 -16.53
C ALA A 286 3.71 22.74 -15.37
N PHE A 287 2.40 22.95 -15.63
CA PHE A 287 1.38 22.65 -14.63
C PHE A 287 1.34 21.15 -14.33
N PHE A 288 1.32 20.79 -13.06
CA PHE A 288 1.30 19.40 -12.62
C PHE A 288 0.31 19.19 -11.45
N LYS A 289 -0.14 17.93 -11.30
CA LYS A 289 -0.95 17.46 -10.18
C LYS A 289 -0.08 16.71 -9.17
N SER A 290 -0.55 16.58 -7.94
CA SER A 290 0.17 15.85 -6.89
C SER A 290 0.52 14.40 -7.27
N SER A 291 -0.36 13.70 -7.98
CA SER A 291 -0.16 12.30 -8.40
C SER A 291 0.75 12.12 -9.61
N GLY A 292 1.31 13.21 -10.17
CA GLY A 292 2.15 13.18 -11.38
C GLY A 292 3.62 12.94 -11.10
N GLN A 293 4.37 13.06 -12.20
CA GLN A 293 5.83 13.17 -12.20
C GLN A 293 6.21 14.53 -12.78
N ILE A 294 7.24 15.15 -12.22
CA ILE A 294 7.84 16.37 -12.80
C ILE A 294 9.13 15.93 -13.48
N GLU A 295 9.23 16.25 -14.76
CA GLU A 295 10.39 15.90 -15.56
C GLU A 295 11.68 16.33 -14.86
N ASN A 296 12.65 15.44 -14.79
CA ASN A 296 13.94 15.61 -14.12
C ASN A 296 13.92 15.85 -12.60
N LEU A 297 12.77 16.17 -11.99
CA LEU A 297 12.67 16.42 -10.55
C LEU A 297 12.12 15.23 -9.76
N GLY A 298 11.32 14.35 -10.38
CA GLY A 298 10.78 13.15 -9.75
C GLY A 298 9.31 13.27 -9.37
N ALA A 299 8.90 12.56 -8.31
CA ALA A 299 7.50 12.52 -7.87
C ALA A 299 6.97 13.91 -7.50
N ALA A 300 5.83 14.25 -8.09
CA ALA A 300 5.23 15.59 -7.95
C ALA A 300 4.68 15.88 -6.55
N GLU A 301 4.36 14.84 -5.78
CA GLU A 301 3.65 14.96 -4.50
C GLU A 301 4.37 15.87 -3.50
N ILE A 302 5.68 15.69 -3.33
CA ILE A 302 6.45 16.50 -2.36
C ILE A 302 6.48 17.97 -2.77
N PHE A 303 6.62 18.26 -4.07
CA PHE A 303 6.61 19.64 -4.60
C PHE A 303 5.23 20.27 -4.46
N TRP A 304 4.16 19.54 -4.78
CA TRP A 304 2.79 20.01 -4.66
C TRP A 304 2.43 20.32 -3.20
N ASN A 305 2.74 19.41 -2.28
CA ASN A 305 2.48 19.59 -0.85
C ASN A 305 3.28 20.74 -0.24
N THR A 306 4.50 21.00 -0.74
CA THR A 306 5.33 22.12 -0.30
C THR A 306 4.78 23.41 -0.86
N ALA A 307 4.51 23.48 -2.18
CA ALA A 307 4.01 24.69 -2.85
C ALA A 307 2.66 25.18 -2.29
N LYS A 308 1.76 24.25 -1.93
CA LYS A 308 0.44 24.60 -1.35
C LYS A 308 0.48 25.28 0.01
N LYS A 309 1.59 25.21 0.71
CA LYS A 309 1.79 25.88 2.02
C LYS A 309 2.35 27.27 1.87
N LEU A 310 2.90 27.60 0.70
CA LEU A 310 3.54 28.87 0.45
C LEU A 310 2.51 29.94 0.13
N LYS A 311 2.76 31.14 0.64
CA LYS A 311 2.09 32.37 0.24
C LYS A 311 2.69 32.87 -1.07
N ASP A 312 2.06 33.88 -1.65
CA ASP A 312 2.59 34.54 -2.86
C ASP A 312 4.03 35.05 -2.58
N GLN A 313 4.93 34.77 -3.52
CA GLN A 313 6.36 35.09 -3.47
C GLN A 313 7.17 34.45 -2.31
N GLU A 314 6.56 33.64 -1.45
CA GLU A 314 7.25 32.95 -0.37
C GLU A 314 8.15 31.82 -0.90
N LEU A 315 9.35 31.71 -0.34
CA LEU A 315 10.27 30.61 -0.62
C LEU A 315 10.06 29.46 0.35
N SER A 316 10.15 28.23 -0.14
CA SER A 316 10.13 27.07 0.72
C SER A 316 11.41 26.96 1.56
N SER A 317 11.32 26.27 2.68
CA SER A 317 12.50 25.68 3.29
C SER A 317 13.15 24.68 2.32
N ILE A 318 14.44 24.35 2.55
CA ILE A 318 15.12 23.28 1.82
C ILE A 318 14.41 21.95 2.11
N PHE A 319 14.07 21.22 1.05
CA PHE A 319 13.57 19.84 1.13
C PHE A 319 14.28 18.96 0.10
N SER A 320 14.13 17.65 0.21
CA SER A 320 14.79 16.70 -0.67
C SER A 320 13.90 15.55 -1.10
N ASN A 321 14.28 14.92 -2.21
CA ASN A 321 13.77 13.62 -2.63
C ASN A 321 14.95 12.71 -3.05
N GLU A 322 14.65 11.62 -3.79
CA GLU A 322 15.67 10.68 -4.27
C GLU A 322 16.64 11.27 -5.31
N LYS A 323 16.34 12.44 -5.90
CA LYS A 323 17.15 13.06 -6.97
C LYS A 323 18.01 14.23 -6.50
N GLY A 324 17.60 14.94 -5.45
CA GLY A 324 18.33 16.14 -5.02
C GLY A 324 17.68 16.90 -3.88
N TYR A 325 18.24 18.09 -3.61
CA TYR A 325 17.72 19.11 -2.71
C TYR A 325 17.12 20.26 -3.49
N TYR A 326 16.07 20.86 -2.93
CA TYR A 326 15.28 21.87 -3.63
C TYR A 326 14.89 23.05 -2.72
N ILE A 327 14.76 24.21 -3.35
CA ILE A 327 14.03 25.37 -2.85
C ILE A 327 13.04 25.76 -3.95
N ILE A 328 11.78 25.99 -3.58
CA ILE A 328 10.76 26.34 -4.56
C ILE A 328 10.02 27.62 -4.17
N LYS A 329 9.43 28.24 -5.16
CA LYS A 329 8.45 29.31 -5.07
C LYS A 329 7.20 28.89 -5.83
N LEU A 330 6.03 29.18 -5.28
CA LEU A 330 4.77 28.94 -5.99
C LEU A 330 4.73 29.86 -7.21
N GLY A 331 4.44 29.29 -8.37
CA GLY A 331 4.18 30.06 -9.60
C GLY A 331 2.69 30.44 -9.68
N ALA A 332 1.90 29.58 -10.31
CA ALA A 332 0.46 29.79 -10.44
C ALA A 332 -0.33 28.53 -10.05
N ILE A 333 -1.55 28.74 -9.59
CA ILE A 333 -2.52 27.68 -9.31
C ILE A 333 -3.67 27.83 -10.31
N LYS A 334 -4.01 26.75 -11.03
CA LYS A 334 -5.23 26.75 -11.85
C LYS A 334 -6.46 26.76 -10.95
N PRO A 335 -7.47 27.59 -11.26
CA PRO A 335 -8.73 27.61 -10.52
C PRO A 335 -9.35 26.20 -10.47
N THR A 336 -9.94 25.87 -9.34
CA THR A 336 -10.69 24.61 -9.20
C THR A 336 -12.04 24.75 -9.90
N ASP A 337 -12.43 23.74 -10.65
CA ASP A 337 -13.78 23.63 -11.19
C ASP A 337 -14.75 23.23 -10.07
N GLU A 338 -15.38 24.23 -9.45
CA GLU A 338 -16.30 24.02 -8.33
C GLU A 338 -17.57 23.27 -8.75
N ALA A 339 -18.04 23.45 -9.99
CA ALA A 339 -19.21 22.73 -10.49
C ALA A 339 -18.89 21.24 -10.65
N LYS A 340 -17.69 20.91 -11.10
CA LYS A 340 -17.20 19.55 -11.19
C LYS A 340 -17.03 18.92 -9.80
N PHE A 341 -16.42 19.65 -8.87
CA PHE A 341 -16.29 19.19 -7.48
C PHE A 341 -17.65 18.89 -6.86
N ALA A 342 -18.64 19.78 -7.00
CA ALA A 342 -19.98 19.56 -6.45
C ALA A 342 -20.63 18.28 -6.98
N LYS A 343 -20.43 17.95 -8.25
CA LYS A 343 -20.95 16.71 -8.87
C LYS A 343 -20.23 15.45 -8.38
N GLU A 344 -18.92 15.52 -8.20
CA GLU A 344 -18.07 14.36 -7.87
C GLU A 344 -17.88 14.16 -6.35
N LYS A 345 -18.17 15.17 -5.52
CA LYS A 345 -17.91 15.18 -4.06
C LYS A 345 -18.43 13.94 -3.36
N GLN A 346 -19.66 13.53 -3.65
CA GLN A 346 -20.27 12.37 -2.97
C GLN A 346 -19.55 11.07 -3.32
N GLU A 347 -19.30 10.80 -4.61
CA GLU A 347 -18.62 9.58 -5.06
C GLU A 347 -17.18 9.57 -4.56
N PHE A 348 -16.48 10.69 -4.67
CA PHE A 348 -15.10 10.83 -4.20
C PHE A 348 -15.00 10.64 -2.68
N GLY A 349 -15.89 11.26 -1.91
CA GLY A 349 -15.94 11.13 -0.44
C GLY A 349 -16.22 9.69 0.00
N GLN A 350 -17.12 8.96 -0.68
CA GLN A 350 -17.36 7.54 -0.43
C GLN A 350 -16.11 6.69 -0.70
N LYS A 351 -15.42 6.95 -1.83
CA LYS A 351 -14.19 6.25 -2.18
C LYS A 351 -13.09 6.52 -1.15
N LEU A 352 -12.85 7.76 -0.81
CA LEU A 352 -11.85 8.17 0.17
C LEU A 352 -12.14 7.58 1.56
N THR A 353 -13.41 7.60 1.98
CA THR A 353 -13.84 6.97 3.25
C THR A 353 -13.54 5.47 3.24
N SER A 354 -13.78 4.80 2.13
CA SER A 354 -13.50 3.39 1.95
C SER A 354 -12.00 3.08 2.03
N GLU A 355 -11.17 3.89 1.38
CA GLU A 355 -9.72 3.79 1.43
C GLU A 355 -9.18 4.00 2.86
N LYS A 356 -9.67 5.02 3.57
CA LYS A 356 -9.28 5.28 4.96
C LYS A 356 -9.71 4.17 5.92
N LYS A 357 -10.91 3.60 5.73
CA LYS A 357 -11.32 2.42 6.49
C LYS A 357 -10.43 1.22 6.24
N SER A 358 -10.02 1.01 5.00
CA SER A 358 -9.09 -0.08 4.63
C SER A 358 -7.72 0.12 5.27
N GLU A 359 -7.20 1.35 5.27
CA GLU A 359 -5.94 1.68 5.92
C GLU A 359 -5.99 1.38 7.43
N VAL A 360 -7.04 1.84 8.11
CA VAL A 360 -7.24 1.60 9.56
C VAL A 360 -7.35 0.10 9.86
N PHE A 361 -8.10 -0.62 9.06
CA PHE A 361 -8.25 -2.07 9.25
C PHE A 361 -6.96 -2.83 8.90
N GLY A 362 -6.20 -2.38 7.90
CA GLY A 362 -4.90 -2.94 7.55
C GLY A 362 -3.92 -2.83 8.72
N LYS A 363 -3.75 -1.63 9.29
CA LYS A 363 -2.90 -1.41 10.48
C LYS A 363 -3.33 -2.27 11.67
N PHE A 364 -4.62 -2.34 11.94
CA PHE A 364 -5.16 -3.21 12.98
C PHE A 364 -4.80 -4.68 12.74
N THR A 365 -4.93 -5.15 11.51
CA THR A 365 -4.62 -6.55 11.14
C THR A 365 -3.13 -6.84 11.27
N GLU A 366 -2.25 -5.92 10.86
CA GLU A 366 -0.80 -6.05 11.02
C GLU A 366 -0.38 -6.16 12.50
N GLU A 367 -0.93 -5.29 13.35
CA GLU A 367 -0.68 -5.35 14.80
C GLU A 367 -1.20 -6.65 15.42
N LEU A 368 -2.36 -7.11 14.95
CA LEU A 368 -2.97 -8.34 15.42
C LEU A 368 -2.14 -9.58 15.04
N ILE A 369 -1.62 -9.63 13.82
CA ILE A 369 -0.73 -10.70 13.35
C ILE A 369 0.54 -10.75 14.19
N LYS A 370 1.17 -9.60 14.49
CA LYS A 370 2.35 -9.54 15.36
C LYS A 370 2.10 -10.09 16.76
N LYS A 371 0.90 -9.90 17.29
CA LYS A 371 0.51 -10.43 18.62
C LYS A 371 0.13 -11.91 18.59
N ALA A 372 -0.23 -12.44 17.44
CA ALA A 372 -0.71 -13.81 17.28
C ALA A 372 0.44 -14.83 17.12
N GLN A 373 1.62 -14.39 16.74
CA GLN A 373 2.86 -15.16 16.65
C GLN A 373 3.47 -15.37 18.03
#